data_5706bcf21b5fd2f4e860fe84d5772247
#
_entry.id   5706bcf21b5fd2f4e860fe84d5772247
#
_cell.length_a   1.000
_cell.length_b   1.000
_cell.length_c   1.000
_cell.angle_alpha   90.00
_cell.angle_beta   90.00
_cell.angle_gamma   90.00
#
_symmetry.space_group_name_H-M   'P 1'
#
loop_
_entity.id
_entity.type
_entity.pdbx_description
1 polymer ?
#
loop_
_entity_poly.entity_id
_entity_poly.type
_entity_poly.pdbx_seq_one_letter_code
_entity_poly.pdbx_strand_id
1 'polypeptide(L)'
;PDTNAGETCDNAAIRHHRIAMMLPLCTTAEKASRQSALATDFYRGALLAVKDFGEAYPDSIDLKVYDTTDGNFSNNLASLHNVDIVITPDDDAKIAQIARYTGTHSIPAFNSFIVKDSTYITTPYMMQTYIGQERMYAKAIDYVVETLSATDAPKPVILDNANDRKDKLNFVSRLKERLDREGIEYTTLEFDGNLHKTILEDNLPTSASYFIITMSGHLSEYNKIASGLAAFAESLAAEGNTLTTFGYPEWISFRGDAQDKLAQIGALYYSRFYVDKDGEDTKRTIAEFRRWYGKAPADGIPVQALLGYDSMRYILTALHEGNAILDRPYHGIQSSYNFVHTPGIKGSINDALYIIRYIAGATSPSVTIL
;
A
#
# COMPACT_ATOMS: atom_id res chain seq x y z
N PRO A 1 -24.85 23.41 53.26
CA PRO A 1 -24.44 23.93 51.98
C PRO A 1 -24.17 22.73 51.06
N ASP A 2 -25.21 22.42 50.29
CA ASP A 2 -25.17 21.35 49.29
C ASP A 2 -24.40 21.89 48.05
N THR A 3 -23.30 21.28 47.73
CA THR A 3 -22.66 21.42 46.43
C THR A 3 -23.06 20.27 45.55
N ASN A 4 -24.10 20.49 44.76
CA ASN A 4 -24.50 19.64 43.65
C ASN A 4 -23.42 19.85 42.56
N ALA A 5 -22.46 18.94 42.48
CA ALA A 5 -21.61 18.80 41.31
C ALA A 5 -22.45 18.10 40.22
N GLY A 6 -23.04 18.93 39.35
CA GLY A 6 -23.67 18.43 38.13
C GLY A 6 -22.65 17.73 37.26
N GLU A 7 -22.73 16.43 37.18
CA GLU A 7 -22.14 15.66 36.11
C GLU A 7 -22.79 16.12 34.79
N THR A 8 -22.10 16.96 34.03
CA THR A 8 -22.45 17.15 32.64
C THR A 8 -22.06 15.88 31.88
N CYS A 9 -23.03 14.96 31.79
CA CYS A 9 -22.99 13.95 30.73
C CYS A 9 -22.97 14.71 29.42
N ASP A 10 -21.82 14.76 28.76
CA ASP A 10 -21.69 15.13 27.37
C ASP A 10 -22.51 14.12 26.59
N ASN A 11 -23.77 14.46 26.29
CA ASN A 11 -24.58 13.75 25.31
C ASN A 11 -23.98 14.02 23.94
N ALA A 12 -22.91 13.32 23.59
CA ALA A 12 -22.43 13.31 22.23
C ALA A 12 -23.59 12.86 21.34
N ALA A 13 -24.05 13.74 20.46
CA ALA A 13 -25.18 13.45 19.58
C ALA A 13 -24.83 12.23 18.73
N ILE A 14 -25.68 11.20 18.79
CA ILE A 14 -25.57 9.99 17.95
C ILE A 14 -25.57 10.43 16.49
N ARG A 15 -24.50 10.13 15.76
CA ARG A 15 -24.40 10.43 14.34
C ARG A 15 -24.93 9.27 13.51
N HIS A 16 -25.47 9.57 12.35
CA HIS A 16 -25.97 8.58 11.40
C HIS A 16 -25.10 8.62 10.16
N HIS A 17 -24.43 7.52 9.86
CA HIS A 17 -23.55 7.37 8.71
C HIS A 17 -24.20 6.49 7.64
N ARG A 18 -24.40 7.01 6.45
CA ARG A 18 -25.03 6.32 5.32
C ARG A 18 -23.96 6.05 4.27
N ILE A 19 -23.59 4.81 4.14
CA ILE A 19 -22.49 4.35 3.29
C ILE A 19 -23.04 3.46 2.19
N ALA A 20 -22.74 3.74 0.94
CA ALA A 20 -23.00 2.85 -0.16
C ALA A 20 -21.72 2.13 -0.57
N MET A 21 -21.80 0.83 -0.76
CA MET A 21 -20.72 0.00 -1.23
C MET A 21 -21.13 -0.68 -2.55
N MET A 22 -20.44 -0.38 -3.63
CA MET A 22 -20.73 -0.91 -4.97
C MET A 22 -19.66 -1.94 -5.35
N LEU A 23 -20.01 -3.22 -5.38
CA LEU A 23 -19.06 -4.32 -5.56
C LEU A 23 -19.53 -5.30 -6.64
N PRO A 24 -18.60 -5.95 -7.38
CA PRO A 24 -18.93 -7.00 -8.35
C PRO A 24 -19.15 -8.35 -7.62
N LEU A 25 -20.28 -8.50 -6.93
CA LEU A 25 -20.57 -9.67 -6.11
C LEU A 25 -21.06 -10.89 -6.91
N CYS A 26 -21.56 -10.67 -8.13
CA CYS A 26 -22.09 -11.73 -9.02
C CYS A 26 -23.19 -12.57 -8.34
N THR A 27 -24.12 -11.92 -7.63
CA THR A 27 -25.16 -12.59 -6.83
C THR A 27 -26.13 -13.42 -7.67
N THR A 28 -26.25 -13.12 -8.97
CA THR A 28 -27.09 -13.86 -9.93
C THR A 28 -26.37 -14.95 -10.71
N ALA A 29 -25.05 -15.10 -10.53
CA ALA A 29 -24.26 -16.09 -11.24
C ALA A 29 -24.31 -17.48 -10.56
N GLU A 30 -24.36 -18.54 -11.36
CA GLU A 30 -24.34 -19.94 -10.84
C GLU A 30 -23.02 -20.28 -10.14
N LYS A 31 -21.91 -19.64 -10.52
CA LYS A 31 -20.59 -19.86 -9.93
C LYS A 31 -19.91 -18.52 -9.62
N ALA A 32 -19.31 -18.46 -8.45
CA ALA A 32 -18.47 -17.32 -8.07
C ALA A 32 -17.25 -17.21 -8.98
N SER A 33 -17.01 -16.01 -9.52
CA SER A 33 -15.76 -15.68 -10.19
C SER A 33 -14.65 -15.37 -9.18
N ARG A 34 -13.39 -15.37 -9.63
CA ARG A 34 -12.30 -14.88 -8.77
C ARG A 34 -12.53 -13.45 -8.30
N GLN A 35 -13.03 -12.58 -9.18
CA GLN A 35 -13.33 -11.18 -8.85
C GLN A 35 -14.42 -11.08 -7.79
N SER A 36 -15.52 -11.84 -7.91
CA SER A 36 -16.57 -11.82 -6.90
C SER A 36 -16.14 -12.40 -5.55
N ALA A 37 -15.25 -13.39 -5.55
CA ALA A 37 -14.69 -13.93 -4.31
C ALA A 37 -13.82 -12.90 -3.59
N LEU A 38 -13.00 -12.14 -4.31
CA LEU A 38 -12.19 -11.05 -3.75
C LEU A 38 -13.07 -9.89 -3.25
N ALA A 39 -14.10 -9.51 -4.02
CA ALA A 39 -15.08 -8.50 -3.61
C ALA A 39 -15.85 -8.92 -2.35
N THR A 40 -16.18 -10.22 -2.24
CA THR A 40 -16.83 -10.77 -1.04
C THR A 40 -15.91 -10.71 0.17
N ASP A 41 -14.62 -11.02 0.03
CA ASP A 41 -13.67 -10.93 1.14
C ASP A 41 -13.45 -9.46 1.56
N PHE A 42 -13.41 -8.51 0.61
CA PHE A 42 -13.42 -7.07 0.91
C PHE A 42 -14.66 -6.67 1.73
N TYR A 43 -15.84 -7.06 1.28
CA TYR A 43 -17.09 -6.80 1.99
C TYR A 43 -17.09 -7.36 3.41
N ARG A 44 -16.63 -8.60 3.59
CA ARG A 44 -16.53 -9.25 4.90
C ARG A 44 -15.58 -8.50 5.84
N GLY A 45 -14.44 -8.04 5.32
CA GLY A 45 -13.54 -7.19 6.09
C GLY A 45 -14.18 -5.87 6.51
N ALA A 46 -14.91 -5.23 5.60
CA ALA A 46 -15.65 -4.00 5.91
C ALA A 46 -16.72 -4.22 7.01
N LEU A 47 -17.42 -5.36 7.01
CA LEU A 47 -18.37 -5.70 8.06
C LEU A 47 -17.71 -5.88 9.44
N LEU A 48 -16.51 -6.45 9.50
CA LEU A 48 -15.75 -6.51 10.76
C LEU A 48 -15.38 -5.12 11.25
N ALA A 49 -15.01 -4.21 10.35
CA ALA A 49 -14.72 -2.83 10.70
C ALA A 49 -15.96 -2.10 11.25
N VAL A 50 -17.13 -2.32 10.65
CA VAL A 50 -18.42 -1.79 11.16
C VAL A 50 -18.69 -2.30 12.57
N LYS A 51 -18.50 -3.61 12.81
CA LYS A 51 -18.65 -4.20 14.13
C LYS A 51 -17.72 -3.54 15.16
N ASP A 52 -16.44 -3.51 14.87
CA ASP A 52 -15.44 -2.98 15.80
C ASP A 52 -15.62 -1.47 16.05
N PHE A 53 -16.13 -0.74 15.06
CA PHE A 53 -16.47 0.66 15.23
C PHE A 53 -17.69 0.84 16.12
N GLY A 54 -18.75 0.06 15.90
CA GLY A 54 -19.97 0.09 16.72
C GLY A 54 -19.75 -0.34 18.17
N GLU A 55 -18.71 -1.12 18.48
CA GLU A 55 -18.30 -1.43 19.85
C GLU A 55 -17.61 -0.25 20.55
N ALA A 56 -16.98 0.65 19.78
CA ALA A 56 -16.24 1.80 20.30
C ALA A 56 -17.06 3.10 20.34
N TYR A 57 -18.04 3.24 19.43
CA TYR A 57 -18.80 4.48 19.23
C TYR A 57 -20.30 4.20 19.15
N PRO A 58 -21.17 5.10 19.68
CA PRO A 58 -22.62 4.92 19.68
C PRO A 58 -23.28 5.28 18.33
N ASP A 59 -22.50 5.58 17.30
CA ASP A 59 -22.99 6.02 16.01
C ASP A 59 -23.83 4.95 15.30
N SER A 60 -24.84 5.37 14.57
CA SER A 60 -25.65 4.49 13.74
C SER A 60 -25.08 4.40 12.33
N ILE A 61 -24.94 3.20 11.80
CA ILE A 61 -24.36 2.93 10.49
C ILE A 61 -25.41 2.25 9.60
N ASP A 62 -25.78 2.92 8.51
CA ASP A 62 -26.59 2.37 7.42
C ASP A 62 -25.66 2.04 6.24
N LEU A 63 -25.28 0.77 6.14
CA LEU A 63 -24.43 0.26 5.05
C LEU A 63 -25.30 -0.42 4.00
N LYS A 64 -25.43 0.19 2.81
CA LYS A 64 -26.09 -0.38 1.65
C LYS A 64 -25.08 -0.95 0.67
N VAL A 65 -25.28 -2.20 0.29
CA VAL A 65 -24.39 -2.90 -0.64
C VAL A 65 -25.14 -3.19 -1.94
N TYR A 66 -24.52 -2.79 -3.06
CA TYR A 66 -25.07 -2.95 -4.39
C TYR A 66 -24.17 -3.86 -5.23
N ASP A 67 -24.78 -4.90 -5.82
CA ASP A 67 -24.08 -5.72 -6.81
C ASP A 67 -24.00 -4.97 -8.15
N THR A 68 -22.78 -4.74 -8.61
CA THR A 68 -22.57 -4.02 -9.88
C THR A 68 -22.71 -4.91 -11.11
N THR A 69 -23.00 -6.19 -10.93
CA THR A 69 -23.09 -7.21 -12.00
C THR A 69 -24.51 -7.76 -12.22
N ASP A 70 -25.49 -7.32 -11.42
CA ASP A 70 -26.86 -7.83 -11.43
C ASP A 70 -27.78 -7.22 -12.50
N GLY A 71 -27.24 -6.34 -13.37
CA GLY A 71 -28.01 -5.64 -14.41
C GLY A 71 -28.74 -4.39 -13.93
N ASN A 72 -28.76 -4.11 -12.62
CA ASN A 72 -29.47 -2.95 -12.04
C ASN A 72 -28.58 -1.74 -11.77
N PHE A 73 -27.36 -1.72 -12.30
CA PHE A 73 -26.36 -0.71 -11.95
C PHE A 73 -26.86 0.74 -12.11
N SER A 74 -27.58 1.06 -13.18
CA SER A 74 -28.12 2.41 -13.41
C SER A 74 -29.18 2.81 -12.37
N ASN A 75 -30.03 1.87 -11.94
CA ASN A 75 -31.02 2.12 -10.89
C ASN A 75 -30.33 2.27 -9.53
N ASN A 76 -29.33 1.43 -9.25
CA ASN A 76 -28.53 1.50 -8.04
C ASN A 76 -27.80 2.85 -7.94
N LEU A 77 -27.24 3.33 -9.06
CA LEU A 77 -26.61 4.64 -9.13
C LEU A 77 -27.60 5.77 -8.80
N ALA A 78 -28.82 5.74 -9.37
CA ALA A 78 -29.84 6.73 -9.10
C ALA A 78 -30.31 6.74 -7.63
N SER A 79 -30.13 5.65 -6.89
CA SER A 79 -30.49 5.54 -5.47
C SER A 79 -29.48 6.14 -4.50
N LEU A 80 -28.31 6.58 -4.96
CA LEU A 80 -27.23 7.12 -4.11
C LEU A 80 -27.46 8.55 -3.60
N HIS A 81 -28.63 9.15 -3.87
CA HIS A 81 -28.91 10.56 -3.55
C HIS A 81 -28.91 10.90 -2.04
N ASN A 82 -28.91 9.91 -1.17
CA ASN A 82 -28.95 10.11 0.27
C ASN A 82 -27.88 9.28 0.99
N VAL A 83 -26.64 9.34 0.53
CA VAL A 83 -25.49 8.69 1.16
C VAL A 83 -24.42 9.72 1.48
N ASP A 84 -23.64 9.45 2.51
CA ASP A 84 -22.57 10.33 2.94
C ASP A 84 -21.25 10.04 2.19
N ILE A 85 -21.09 8.78 1.73
CA ILE A 85 -19.93 8.35 0.94
C ILE A 85 -20.25 7.08 0.13
N VAL A 86 -19.60 6.94 -1.04
CA VAL A 86 -19.70 5.76 -1.90
C VAL A 86 -18.34 5.07 -2.01
N ILE A 87 -18.28 3.76 -1.76
CA ILE A 87 -17.12 2.92 -2.08
C ILE A 87 -17.33 2.39 -3.49
N THR A 88 -16.35 2.63 -4.39
CA THR A 88 -16.45 2.27 -5.81
C THR A 88 -16.01 0.83 -6.09
N PRO A 89 -16.47 0.20 -7.18
CA PRO A 89 -16.02 -1.13 -7.60
C PRO A 89 -14.64 -1.09 -8.27
N ASP A 90 -14.07 -2.28 -8.53
CA ASP A 90 -12.89 -2.47 -9.36
C ASP A 90 -13.29 -2.60 -10.86
N ASP A 91 -13.76 -1.50 -11.44
CA ASP A 91 -14.22 -1.41 -12.83
C ASP A 91 -14.17 0.04 -13.31
N ASP A 92 -13.20 0.36 -14.18
CA ASP A 92 -12.94 1.74 -14.64
C ASP A 92 -14.19 2.40 -15.28
N ALA A 93 -14.95 1.64 -16.06
CA ALA A 93 -16.15 2.19 -16.74
C ALA A 93 -17.27 2.55 -15.73
N LYS A 94 -17.43 1.76 -14.69
CA LYS A 94 -18.39 2.01 -13.62
C LYS A 94 -17.89 3.12 -12.69
N ILE A 95 -16.60 3.15 -12.38
CA ILE A 95 -16.01 4.27 -11.61
C ILE A 95 -16.25 5.59 -12.32
N ALA A 96 -16.06 5.67 -13.64
CA ALA A 96 -16.32 6.90 -14.39
C ALA A 96 -17.80 7.34 -14.32
N GLN A 97 -18.74 6.40 -14.30
CA GLN A 97 -20.16 6.71 -14.15
C GLN A 97 -20.49 7.16 -12.71
N ILE A 98 -19.95 6.47 -11.70
CA ILE A 98 -20.09 6.86 -10.30
C ILE A 98 -19.50 8.24 -10.07
N ALA A 99 -18.27 8.50 -10.54
CA ALA A 99 -17.60 9.77 -10.38
C ALA A 99 -18.39 10.94 -10.98
N ARG A 100 -19.01 10.73 -12.15
CA ARG A 100 -19.90 11.74 -12.76
C ARG A 100 -21.12 12.02 -11.89
N TYR A 101 -21.78 10.97 -11.39
CA TYR A 101 -22.95 11.09 -10.53
C TYR A 101 -22.59 11.78 -9.20
N THR A 102 -21.60 11.27 -8.50
CA THR A 102 -21.17 11.77 -7.20
C THR A 102 -20.63 13.19 -7.29
N GLY A 103 -19.91 13.53 -8.36
CA GLY A 103 -19.43 14.88 -8.64
C GLY A 103 -20.54 15.91 -8.79
N THR A 104 -21.68 15.55 -9.44
CA THR A 104 -22.83 16.43 -9.59
C THR A 104 -23.67 16.57 -8.32
N HIS A 105 -23.60 15.59 -7.42
CA HIS A 105 -24.37 15.57 -6.17
C HIS A 105 -23.52 15.91 -4.94
N SER A 106 -22.23 16.25 -5.14
CA SER A 106 -21.28 16.57 -4.05
C SER A 106 -21.14 15.45 -3.03
N ILE A 107 -21.15 14.19 -3.51
CA ILE A 107 -21.00 12.99 -2.68
C ILE A 107 -19.55 12.49 -2.79
N PRO A 108 -18.83 12.31 -1.68
CA PRO A 108 -17.50 11.68 -1.69
C PRO A 108 -17.55 10.26 -2.25
N ALA A 109 -16.58 9.92 -3.13
CA ALA A 109 -16.43 8.59 -3.70
C ALA A 109 -15.04 8.04 -3.39
N PHE A 110 -14.99 6.94 -2.64
CA PHE A 110 -13.78 6.32 -2.12
C PHE A 110 -13.38 5.13 -3.00
N ASN A 111 -12.31 5.28 -3.78
CA ASN A 111 -11.82 4.21 -4.64
C ASN A 111 -10.78 3.37 -3.90
N SER A 112 -11.19 2.20 -3.39
CA SER A 112 -10.34 1.27 -2.64
C SER A 112 -9.50 0.34 -3.52
N PHE A 113 -9.68 0.36 -4.83
CA PHE A 113 -9.06 -0.60 -5.74
C PHE A 113 -7.97 0.04 -6.59
N ILE A 114 -6.95 -0.75 -6.94
CA ILE A 114 -5.88 -0.33 -7.85
C ILE A 114 -6.40 -0.47 -9.28
N VAL A 115 -6.88 0.63 -9.84
CA VAL A 115 -7.35 0.73 -11.21
C VAL A 115 -6.57 1.81 -11.96
N LYS A 116 -6.45 1.67 -13.27
CA LYS A 116 -5.83 2.68 -14.16
C LYS A 116 -6.84 3.77 -14.48
N ASP A 117 -7.44 4.34 -13.46
CA ASP A 117 -8.43 5.39 -13.61
C ASP A 117 -7.83 6.76 -13.37
N SER A 118 -8.28 7.74 -14.14
CA SER A 118 -7.88 9.15 -14.05
C SER A 118 -9.05 10.07 -13.70
N THR A 119 -10.20 9.54 -13.33
CA THR A 119 -11.40 10.33 -13.02
C THR A 119 -11.18 11.30 -11.86
N TYR A 120 -10.34 10.96 -10.89
CA TYR A 120 -9.98 11.86 -9.80
C TYR A 120 -9.26 13.14 -10.27
N ILE A 121 -8.66 13.16 -11.47
CA ILE A 121 -8.01 14.35 -12.02
C ILE A 121 -9.05 15.43 -12.32
N THR A 122 -10.17 15.04 -12.89
CA THR A 122 -11.20 15.97 -13.41
C THR A 122 -12.44 16.05 -12.53
N THR A 123 -12.63 15.12 -11.59
CA THR A 123 -13.86 15.01 -10.79
C THR A 123 -13.59 15.37 -9.33
N PRO A 124 -14.24 16.42 -8.80
CA PRO A 124 -14.20 16.71 -7.37
C PRO A 124 -14.85 15.56 -6.59
N TYR A 125 -14.57 15.48 -5.29
CA TYR A 125 -15.08 14.46 -4.37
C TYR A 125 -14.59 13.03 -4.63
N MET A 126 -13.79 12.78 -5.68
CA MET A 126 -13.18 11.48 -5.91
C MET A 126 -11.92 11.32 -5.06
N MET A 127 -11.86 10.27 -4.26
CA MET A 127 -10.76 9.94 -3.38
C MET A 127 -10.02 8.71 -3.91
N GLN A 128 -8.83 8.90 -4.46
CA GLN A 128 -7.98 7.84 -4.97
C GLN A 128 -7.12 7.29 -3.84
N THR A 129 -7.36 6.06 -3.39
CA THR A 129 -6.75 5.50 -2.17
C THR A 129 -5.36 4.92 -2.35
N TYR A 130 -4.88 4.77 -3.58
CA TYR A 130 -3.51 4.33 -3.81
C TYR A 130 -2.67 5.43 -4.45
N ILE A 131 -1.42 5.46 -4.06
CA ILE A 131 -0.44 6.38 -4.65
C ILE A 131 -0.15 5.97 -6.11
N GLY A 132 -0.22 6.91 -7.04
CA GLY A 132 0.11 6.68 -8.44
C GLY A 132 1.59 6.36 -8.67
N GLN A 133 1.92 5.67 -9.75
CA GLN A 133 3.28 5.20 -10.03
C GLN A 133 4.31 6.34 -10.09
N GLU A 134 3.98 7.44 -10.74
CA GLU A 134 4.87 8.60 -10.87
C GLU A 134 5.23 9.19 -9.52
N ARG A 135 4.24 9.35 -8.65
CA ARG A 135 4.43 9.90 -7.31
C ARG A 135 5.18 8.92 -6.40
N MET A 136 4.87 7.63 -6.53
CA MET A 136 5.58 6.56 -5.83
C MET A 136 7.08 6.54 -6.21
N TYR A 137 7.39 6.69 -7.50
CA TYR A 137 8.78 6.80 -7.97
C TYR A 137 9.48 8.03 -7.39
N ALA A 138 8.82 9.19 -7.43
CA ALA A 138 9.40 10.41 -6.88
C ALA A 138 9.75 10.26 -5.40
N LYS A 139 8.81 9.76 -4.57
CA LYS A 139 9.06 9.55 -3.13
C LYS A 139 10.14 8.51 -2.86
N ALA A 140 10.14 7.40 -3.60
CA ALA A 140 11.18 6.37 -3.45
C ALA A 140 12.58 6.90 -3.86
N ILE A 141 12.66 7.70 -4.92
CA ILE A 141 13.91 8.35 -5.34
C ILE A 141 14.37 9.37 -4.29
N ASP A 142 13.47 10.22 -3.79
CA ASP A 142 13.81 11.17 -2.74
C ASP A 142 14.36 10.47 -1.50
N TYR A 143 13.74 9.38 -1.06
CA TYR A 143 14.22 8.57 0.06
C TYR A 143 15.62 7.96 -0.19
N VAL A 144 15.88 7.43 -1.40
CA VAL A 144 17.19 6.90 -1.78
C VAL A 144 18.24 8.01 -1.77
N VAL A 145 17.95 9.16 -2.37
CA VAL A 145 18.87 10.30 -2.43
C VAL A 145 19.16 10.83 -1.02
N GLU A 146 18.16 10.97 -0.16
CA GLU A 146 18.36 11.37 1.24
C GLU A 146 19.27 10.37 1.98
N THR A 147 19.06 9.06 1.78
CA THR A 147 19.91 8.02 2.35
C THR A 147 21.37 8.12 1.88
N LEU A 148 21.58 8.43 0.59
CA LEU A 148 22.89 8.52 -0.03
C LEU A 148 23.58 9.88 0.19
N SER A 149 22.88 10.88 0.70
CA SER A 149 23.43 12.20 1.03
C SER A 149 23.94 12.29 2.47
N ALA A 150 23.78 11.25 3.29
CA ALA A 150 24.26 11.23 4.67
C ALA A 150 25.81 11.23 4.73
N THR A 151 26.38 11.70 5.84
CA THR A 151 27.85 11.86 6.00
C THR A 151 28.62 10.54 5.82
N ASP A 152 28.06 9.42 6.30
CA ASP A 152 28.67 8.09 6.20
C ASP A 152 27.84 7.20 5.24
N ALA A 153 27.35 7.77 4.16
CA ALA A 153 26.49 7.06 3.22
C ALA A 153 27.21 5.88 2.56
N PRO A 154 26.50 4.77 2.35
CA PRO A 154 27.03 3.64 1.57
C PRO A 154 27.25 4.05 0.12
N LYS A 155 28.23 3.44 -0.53
CA LYS A 155 28.55 3.71 -1.95
C LYS A 155 27.48 3.13 -2.86
N PRO A 156 26.84 3.94 -3.73
CA PRO A 156 25.81 3.44 -4.62
C PRO A 156 26.40 2.65 -5.79
N VAL A 157 25.83 1.47 -6.04
CA VAL A 157 26.23 0.58 -7.14
C VAL A 157 24.97 0.12 -7.88
N ILE A 158 24.91 0.36 -9.18
CA ILE A 158 23.83 -0.12 -10.04
C ILE A 158 24.27 -1.42 -10.68
N LEU A 159 23.48 -2.49 -10.46
CA LEU A 159 23.73 -3.78 -11.08
C LEU A 159 23.11 -3.82 -12.47
N ASP A 160 23.90 -4.06 -13.49
CA ASP A 160 23.48 -4.17 -14.88
C ASP A 160 23.82 -5.55 -15.44
N ASN A 161 22.86 -6.46 -15.43
CA ASN A 161 22.99 -7.75 -16.08
C ASN A 161 22.62 -7.62 -17.58
N ALA A 162 23.52 -8.03 -18.45
CA ALA A 162 23.36 -7.88 -19.90
C ALA A 162 22.07 -8.55 -20.44
N ASN A 163 21.69 -9.69 -19.86
CA ASN A 163 20.59 -10.54 -20.34
C ASN A 163 19.30 -10.45 -19.51
N ASP A 164 19.22 -9.53 -18.56
CA ASP A 164 18.04 -9.40 -17.69
C ASP A 164 16.93 -8.55 -18.30
N ARG A 165 15.71 -8.80 -17.81
CA ARG A 165 14.58 -7.88 -17.99
C ARG A 165 14.84 -6.63 -17.18
N LYS A 166 14.91 -5.50 -17.86
CA LYS A 166 15.14 -4.19 -17.24
C LYS A 166 13.80 -3.44 -17.09
N ASP A 167 12.84 -4.07 -16.42
CA ASP A 167 11.48 -3.51 -16.25
C ASP A 167 11.45 -2.25 -15.37
N LYS A 168 12.54 -1.96 -14.65
CA LYS A 168 12.71 -0.75 -13.85
C LYS A 168 13.63 0.31 -14.49
N LEU A 169 13.95 0.18 -15.76
CA LEU A 169 14.83 1.11 -16.44
C LEU A 169 14.39 2.57 -16.30
N ASN A 170 13.10 2.86 -16.40
CA ASN A 170 12.56 4.21 -16.20
C ASN A 170 12.84 4.74 -14.78
N PHE A 171 12.64 3.93 -13.76
CA PHE A 171 12.97 4.31 -12.37
C PHE A 171 14.46 4.58 -12.22
N VAL A 172 15.30 3.66 -12.69
CA VAL A 172 16.76 3.77 -12.55
C VAL A 172 17.31 4.95 -13.34
N SER A 173 16.77 5.25 -14.53
CA SER A 173 17.17 6.44 -15.30
C SER A 173 16.87 7.74 -14.55
N ARG A 174 15.68 7.86 -13.96
CA ARG A 174 15.31 9.03 -13.13
C ARG A 174 16.16 9.13 -11.87
N LEU A 175 16.48 7.99 -11.26
CA LEU A 175 17.36 7.97 -10.10
C LEU A 175 18.76 8.45 -10.47
N LYS A 176 19.34 7.98 -11.59
CA LYS A 176 20.63 8.47 -12.12
C LYS A 176 20.62 9.97 -12.33
N GLU A 177 19.62 10.50 -13.04
CA GLU A 177 19.46 11.95 -13.27
C GLU A 177 19.39 12.74 -11.95
N ARG A 178 18.77 12.17 -10.91
CA ARG A 178 18.70 12.82 -9.61
C ARG A 178 20.02 12.74 -8.85
N LEU A 179 20.71 11.59 -8.87
CA LEU A 179 22.06 11.43 -8.28
C LEU A 179 23.06 12.39 -8.92
N ASP A 180 23.07 12.48 -10.25
CA ASP A 180 23.92 13.41 -11.01
C ASP A 180 23.66 14.87 -10.62
N ARG A 181 22.41 15.26 -10.47
CA ARG A 181 22.01 16.62 -10.05
C ARG A 181 22.48 16.97 -8.65
N GLU A 182 22.45 16.00 -7.73
CA GLU A 182 22.91 16.16 -6.34
C GLU A 182 24.43 15.95 -6.18
N GLY A 183 25.14 15.61 -7.26
CA GLY A 183 26.58 15.35 -7.24
C GLY A 183 26.97 14.07 -6.49
N ILE A 184 26.06 13.09 -6.40
CA ILE A 184 26.31 11.79 -5.79
C ILE A 184 26.88 10.84 -6.82
N GLU A 185 28.16 10.46 -6.66
CA GLU A 185 28.84 9.52 -7.54
C GLU A 185 28.30 8.11 -7.35
N TYR A 186 28.12 7.36 -8.43
CA TYR A 186 27.72 5.95 -8.41
C TYR A 186 28.53 5.12 -9.41
N THR A 187 28.62 3.82 -9.12
CA THR A 187 29.28 2.85 -10.01
C THR A 187 28.21 2.01 -10.71
N THR A 188 28.42 1.67 -11.99
CA THR A 188 27.64 0.61 -12.65
C THR A 188 28.49 -0.64 -12.75
N LEU A 189 28.01 -1.75 -12.17
CA LEU A 189 28.65 -3.05 -12.25
C LEU A 189 27.93 -3.90 -13.30
N GLU A 190 28.59 -4.08 -14.44
CA GLU A 190 28.11 -4.91 -15.54
C GLU A 190 28.50 -6.38 -15.29
N PHE A 191 27.59 -7.30 -15.54
CA PHE A 191 27.83 -8.73 -15.48
C PHE A 191 26.89 -9.50 -16.40
N ASP A 192 27.09 -10.80 -16.55
CA ASP A 192 26.25 -11.68 -17.35
C ASP A 192 25.87 -12.95 -16.57
N GLY A 193 24.59 -13.32 -16.62
CA GLY A 193 24.06 -14.51 -15.96
C GLY A 193 23.89 -14.35 -14.44
N ASN A 194 24.45 -15.28 -13.67
CA ASN A 194 24.36 -15.25 -12.22
C ASN A 194 25.46 -14.38 -11.60
N LEU A 195 25.09 -13.53 -10.65
CA LEU A 195 26.05 -12.72 -9.90
C LEU A 195 26.74 -13.59 -8.85
N HIS A 196 28.02 -13.83 -9.00
CA HIS A 196 28.85 -14.55 -8.04
C HIS A 196 29.55 -13.57 -7.11
N LYS A 197 29.79 -14.00 -5.86
CA LYS A 197 30.54 -13.25 -4.84
C LYS A 197 31.86 -12.70 -5.38
N THR A 198 32.60 -13.52 -6.14
CA THR A 198 33.91 -13.14 -6.72
C THR A 198 33.82 -11.92 -7.63
N ILE A 199 32.77 -11.82 -8.46
CA ILE A 199 32.55 -10.65 -9.30
C ILE A 199 32.39 -9.38 -8.45
N LEU A 200 31.69 -9.50 -7.32
CA LEU A 200 31.53 -8.38 -6.39
C LEU A 200 32.86 -8.02 -5.72
N GLU A 201 33.57 -8.98 -5.17
CA GLU A 201 34.86 -8.77 -4.48
C GLU A 201 35.97 -8.24 -5.41
N ASP A 202 35.97 -8.65 -6.69
CA ASP A 202 36.92 -8.15 -7.69
C ASP A 202 36.71 -6.68 -8.05
N ASN A 203 35.49 -6.15 -7.86
CA ASN A 203 35.12 -4.79 -8.27
C ASN A 203 34.81 -3.85 -7.08
N LEU A 204 34.46 -4.40 -5.93
CA LEU A 204 33.97 -3.66 -4.77
C LEU A 204 34.78 -4.06 -3.53
N PRO A 205 35.72 -3.21 -3.04
CA PRO A 205 36.47 -3.48 -1.81
C PRO A 205 35.59 -3.69 -0.59
N THR A 206 35.88 -4.70 0.22
CA THR A 206 35.13 -4.99 1.45
C THR A 206 35.31 -3.95 2.56
N SER A 207 36.21 -2.99 2.38
CA SER A 207 36.50 -1.90 3.31
C SER A 207 35.44 -0.75 3.26
N ALA A 208 34.34 -0.90 2.54
CA ALA A 208 33.26 0.10 2.46
C ALA A 208 31.90 -0.55 2.50
N SER A 209 30.89 0.21 2.93
CA SER A 209 29.48 -0.18 2.83
C SER A 209 28.89 0.18 1.44
N TYR A 210 27.92 -0.62 0.98
CA TYR A 210 27.34 -0.45 -0.36
C TYR A 210 25.82 -0.37 -0.35
N PHE A 211 25.30 0.43 -1.28
CA PHE A 211 23.88 0.55 -1.60
C PHE A 211 23.66 0.04 -3.03
N ILE A 212 23.18 -1.18 -3.14
CA ILE A 212 22.97 -1.85 -4.42
C ILE A 212 21.60 -1.47 -4.99
N ILE A 213 21.56 -1.07 -6.26
CA ILE A 213 20.35 -0.71 -7.00
C ILE A 213 20.15 -1.75 -8.10
N THR A 214 19.03 -2.46 -8.07
CA THR A 214 18.69 -3.48 -9.06
C THR A 214 17.90 -2.86 -10.23
N MET A 215 17.91 -3.49 -11.42
CA MET A 215 17.21 -3.00 -12.61
C MET A 215 15.89 -3.75 -12.87
N SER A 216 15.53 -4.70 -12.02
CA SER A 216 14.30 -5.48 -12.17
C SER A 216 13.65 -5.80 -10.82
N GLY A 217 12.30 -5.82 -10.78
CA GLY A 217 11.51 -6.30 -9.66
C GLY A 217 11.16 -7.79 -9.72
N HIS A 218 11.47 -8.47 -10.83
CA HIS A 218 11.07 -9.85 -11.06
C HIS A 218 11.85 -10.87 -10.22
N LEU A 219 11.14 -11.90 -9.74
CA LEU A 219 11.73 -12.99 -8.96
C LEU A 219 12.84 -13.74 -9.72
N SER A 220 12.69 -13.93 -11.04
CA SER A 220 13.72 -14.57 -11.87
C SER A 220 15.05 -13.84 -11.82
N GLU A 221 15.01 -12.50 -11.90
CA GLU A 221 16.20 -11.66 -11.90
C GLU A 221 16.78 -11.54 -10.48
N TYR A 222 15.91 -11.43 -9.48
CA TYR A 222 16.29 -11.48 -8.07
C TYR A 222 17.08 -12.77 -7.73
N ASN A 223 16.61 -13.92 -8.20
CA ASN A 223 17.27 -15.21 -7.94
C ASN A 223 18.67 -15.31 -8.53
N LYS A 224 18.98 -14.57 -9.60
CA LYS A 224 20.33 -14.52 -10.18
C LYS A 224 21.33 -13.77 -9.31
N ILE A 225 20.87 -12.83 -8.50
CA ILE A 225 21.74 -11.93 -7.73
C ILE A 225 21.77 -12.26 -6.23
N ALA A 226 20.68 -12.78 -5.67
CA ALA A 226 20.47 -12.86 -4.23
C ALA A 226 21.54 -13.67 -3.49
N SER A 227 21.97 -14.82 -4.03
CA SER A 227 22.98 -15.65 -3.39
C SER A 227 24.38 -15.02 -3.40
N GLY A 228 24.75 -14.36 -4.50
CA GLY A 228 26.03 -13.64 -4.59
C GLY A 228 26.08 -12.44 -3.65
N LEU A 229 24.97 -11.67 -3.60
CA LEU A 229 24.84 -10.54 -2.67
C LEU A 229 24.86 -10.99 -1.21
N ALA A 230 24.19 -12.08 -0.85
CA ALA A 230 24.19 -12.62 0.50
C ALA A 230 25.61 -13.01 0.94
N ALA A 231 26.33 -13.75 0.10
CA ALA A 231 27.72 -14.14 0.38
C ALA A 231 28.69 -12.93 0.44
N PHE A 232 28.42 -11.88 -0.35
CA PHE A 232 29.20 -10.64 -0.27
C PHE A 232 28.87 -9.83 0.99
N ALA A 233 27.61 -9.81 1.41
CA ALA A 233 27.21 -9.17 2.66
C ALA A 233 27.90 -9.77 3.88
N GLU A 234 28.12 -11.10 3.89
CA GLU A 234 28.91 -11.77 4.94
C GLU A 234 30.36 -11.30 4.96
N SER A 235 30.99 -11.10 3.78
CA SER A 235 32.35 -10.56 3.71
C SER A 235 32.44 -9.12 4.20
N LEU A 236 31.46 -8.29 3.86
CA LEU A 236 31.38 -6.91 4.34
C LEU A 236 31.22 -6.87 5.87
N ALA A 237 30.31 -7.70 6.41
CA ALA A 237 30.06 -7.78 7.84
C ALA A 237 31.29 -8.21 8.65
N ALA A 238 32.14 -9.07 8.10
CA ALA A 238 33.42 -9.47 8.73
C ALA A 238 34.38 -8.28 8.92
N GLU A 239 34.25 -7.23 8.09
CA GLU A 239 35.02 -5.99 8.19
C GLU A 239 34.23 -4.81 8.82
N GLY A 240 33.05 -5.10 9.39
CA GLY A 240 32.21 -4.08 10.02
C GLY A 240 31.40 -3.21 9.05
N ASN A 241 31.34 -3.59 7.77
CA ASN A 241 30.61 -2.88 6.73
C ASN A 241 29.24 -3.53 6.44
N THR A 242 28.39 -2.82 5.73
CA THR A 242 27.00 -3.23 5.46
C THR A 242 26.65 -3.24 3.97
N LEU A 243 25.71 -4.10 3.61
CA LEU A 243 25.06 -4.11 2.33
C LEU A 243 23.60 -3.67 2.50
N THR A 244 23.14 -2.77 1.64
CA THR A 244 21.72 -2.50 1.45
C THR A 244 21.38 -2.75 0.00
N THR A 245 20.36 -3.54 -0.29
CA THR A 245 19.93 -3.84 -1.66
C THR A 245 18.55 -3.25 -1.90
N PHE A 246 18.50 -2.24 -2.78
CA PHE A 246 17.26 -1.57 -3.15
C PHE A 246 16.50 -2.37 -4.20
N GLY A 247 15.25 -2.67 -3.88
CA GLY A 247 14.32 -3.41 -4.72
C GLY A 247 12.98 -2.68 -4.91
N TYR A 248 11.97 -3.43 -5.31
CA TYR A 248 10.73 -2.89 -5.84
C TYR A 248 9.50 -3.52 -5.19
N PRO A 249 8.28 -2.97 -5.41
CA PRO A 249 7.05 -3.46 -4.77
C PRO A 249 6.76 -4.95 -4.96
N GLU A 250 7.27 -5.54 -6.02
CA GLU A 250 7.11 -6.97 -6.31
C GLU A 250 7.73 -7.87 -5.23
N TRP A 251 8.79 -7.38 -4.54
CA TRP A 251 9.53 -8.14 -3.53
C TRP A 251 8.68 -8.50 -2.30
N ILE A 252 7.64 -7.75 -2.01
CA ILE A 252 6.69 -8.08 -0.93
C ILE A 252 5.97 -9.43 -1.17
N SER A 253 5.91 -9.89 -2.42
CA SER A 253 5.29 -11.15 -2.80
C SER A 253 6.21 -12.36 -2.70
N PHE A 254 7.50 -12.18 -2.44
CA PHE A 254 8.46 -13.28 -2.37
C PHE A 254 8.15 -14.21 -1.19
N ARG A 255 8.40 -15.50 -1.39
CA ARG A 255 8.14 -16.56 -0.41
C ARG A 255 9.29 -17.56 -0.39
N GLY A 256 9.40 -18.32 0.73
CA GLY A 256 10.43 -19.34 0.92
C GLY A 256 11.83 -18.77 0.82
N ASP A 257 12.74 -19.45 0.15
CA ASP A 257 14.16 -19.08 0.03
C ASP A 257 14.39 -17.65 -0.46
N ALA A 258 13.56 -17.17 -1.39
CA ALA A 258 13.64 -15.78 -1.86
C ALA A 258 13.30 -14.76 -0.77
N GLN A 259 12.31 -15.07 0.07
CA GLN A 259 11.95 -14.22 1.21
C GLN A 259 13.03 -14.27 2.29
N ASP A 260 13.57 -15.44 2.58
CA ASP A 260 14.60 -15.63 3.62
C ASP A 260 15.89 -14.86 3.30
N LYS A 261 16.23 -14.75 2.01
CA LYS A 261 17.39 -13.97 1.56
C LYS A 261 17.22 -12.45 1.67
N LEU A 262 16.01 -11.91 1.77
CA LEU A 262 15.81 -10.47 1.90
C LEU A 262 16.57 -9.88 3.10
N ALA A 263 16.58 -10.57 4.24
CA ALA A 263 17.33 -10.12 5.40
C ALA A 263 18.86 -10.22 5.20
N GLN A 264 19.31 -11.27 4.51
CA GLN A 264 20.74 -11.50 4.26
C GLN A 264 21.37 -10.43 3.36
N ILE A 265 20.59 -9.91 2.38
CA ILE A 265 21.06 -8.87 1.45
C ILE A 265 20.72 -7.45 1.92
N GLY A 266 20.21 -7.27 3.14
CA GLY A 266 19.76 -5.96 3.64
C GLY A 266 18.72 -5.32 2.72
N ALA A 267 17.70 -6.08 2.31
CA ALA A 267 16.73 -5.61 1.34
C ALA A 267 15.98 -4.36 1.82
N LEU A 268 15.87 -3.39 0.94
CA LEU A 268 15.11 -2.16 1.10
C LEU A 268 14.20 -1.99 -0.11
N TYR A 269 12.89 -1.91 0.07
CA TYR A 269 11.98 -1.67 -1.03
C TYR A 269 10.76 -0.86 -0.60
N TYR A 270 10.09 -0.27 -1.56
CA TYR A 270 8.88 0.51 -1.33
C TYR A 270 7.63 -0.28 -1.71
N SER A 271 6.50 0.01 -1.07
CA SER A 271 5.22 -0.64 -1.35
C SER A 271 4.03 0.26 -1.03
N ARG A 272 2.89 -0.01 -1.69
CA ARG A 272 1.60 0.62 -1.35
C ARG A 272 0.97 0.01 -0.11
N PHE A 273 1.36 -1.20 0.24
CA PHE A 273 0.76 -1.99 1.31
C PHE A 273 1.86 -2.67 2.13
N TYR A 274 1.59 -2.84 3.40
CA TYR A 274 2.40 -3.67 4.28
C TYR A 274 1.53 -4.30 5.35
N VAL A 275 1.72 -5.58 5.64
CA VAL A 275 1.05 -6.29 6.73
C VAL A 275 2.11 -6.81 7.69
N ASP A 276 2.08 -6.33 8.91
CA ASP A 276 2.82 -6.97 10.00
C ASP A 276 2.04 -8.22 10.43
N LYS A 277 2.50 -9.39 9.96
CA LYS A 277 1.84 -10.67 10.25
C LYS A 277 1.92 -11.05 11.73
N ASP A 278 2.89 -10.52 12.45
CA ASP A 278 3.10 -10.77 13.86
C ASP A 278 2.42 -9.75 14.75
N GLY A 279 1.93 -8.65 14.19
CA GLY A 279 1.19 -7.60 14.87
C GLY A 279 -0.11 -8.12 15.50
N GLU A 280 -0.39 -7.67 16.72
CA GLU A 280 -1.57 -8.12 17.50
C GLU A 280 -2.88 -7.76 16.80
N ASP A 281 -2.97 -6.57 16.17
CA ASP A 281 -4.17 -6.16 15.44
C ASP A 281 -4.41 -7.04 14.20
N THR A 282 -3.36 -7.40 13.49
CA THR A 282 -3.42 -8.32 12.35
C THR A 282 -3.93 -9.69 12.78
N LYS A 283 -3.32 -10.26 13.83
CA LYS A 283 -3.70 -11.57 14.37
C LYS A 283 -5.15 -11.57 14.85
N ARG A 284 -5.56 -10.54 15.59
CA ARG A 284 -6.93 -10.37 16.08
C ARG A 284 -7.91 -10.31 14.90
N THR A 285 -7.68 -9.45 13.92
CA THR A 285 -8.60 -9.27 12.78
C THR A 285 -8.72 -10.54 11.94
N ILE A 286 -7.61 -11.25 11.69
CA ILE A 286 -7.63 -12.54 10.98
C ILE A 286 -8.36 -13.62 11.78
N ALA A 287 -8.18 -13.67 13.09
CA ALA A 287 -8.89 -14.61 13.96
C ALA A 287 -10.41 -14.33 13.98
N GLU A 288 -10.82 -13.06 14.08
CA GLU A 288 -12.23 -12.66 13.99
C GLU A 288 -12.81 -13.00 12.62
N PHE A 289 -12.09 -12.75 11.52
CA PHE A 289 -12.52 -13.14 10.19
C PHE A 289 -12.78 -14.65 10.10
N ARG A 290 -11.86 -15.47 10.62
CA ARG A 290 -12.05 -16.93 10.66
C ARG A 290 -13.25 -17.34 11.50
N ARG A 291 -13.44 -16.70 12.64
CA ARG A 291 -14.57 -16.97 13.52
C ARG A 291 -15.92 -16.69 12.87
N TRP A 292 -16.02 -15.57 12.14
CA TRP A 292 -17.27 -15.14 11.50
C TRP A 292 -17.59 -15.88 10.20
N TYR A 293 -16.56 -16.20 9.41
CA TYR A 293 -16.76 -16.70 8.05
C TYR A 293 -16.26 -18.14 7.84
N GLY A 294 -15.76 -18.81 8.87
CA GLY A 294 -15.33 -20.22 8.83
C GLY A 294 -14.08 -20.48 8.00
N LYS A 295 -13.42 -19.45 7.49
CA LYS A 295 -12.20 -19.55 6.67
C LYS A 295 -11.27 -18.36 6.91
N ALA A 296 -9.98 -18.53 6.61
CA ALA A 296 -9.05 -17.40 6.57
C ALA A 296 -9.37 -16.47 5.39
N PRO A 297 -8.97 -15.18 5.48
CA PRO A 297 -8.94 -14.31 4.32
C PRO A 297 -8.17 -14.95 3.17
N ALA A 298 -8.61 -14.73 1.91
CA ALA A 298 -7.83 -15.16 0.76
C ALA A 298 -6.48 -14.43 0.74
N ASP A 299 -5.41 -15.20 0.46
CA ASP A 299 -4.07 -14.62 0.34
C ASP A 299 -3.96 -13.74 -0.92
N GLY A 300 -3.23 -12.65 -0.80
CA GLY A 300 -3.06 -11.68 -1.87
C GLY A 300 -2.30 -10.44 -1.43
N ILE A 301 -1.99 -9.58 -2.39
CA ILE A 301 -1.43 -8.25 -2.14
C ILE A 301 -2.17 -7.25 -3.04
N PRO A 302 -3.03 -6.44 -2.42
CA PRO A 302 -3.45 -6.46 -1.02
C PRO A 302 -4.29 -7.69 -0.65
N VAL A 303 -4.31 -8.06 0.64
CA VAL A 303 -5.30 -8.99 1.21
C VAL A 303 -6.65 -8.27 1.23
N GLN A 304 -7.62 -8.72 0.44
CA GLN A 304 -8.85 -7.97 0.21
C GLN A 304 -9.70 -7.76 1.47
N ALA A 305 -9.72 -8.73 2.37
CA ALA A 305 -10.40 -8.58 3.66
C ALA A 305 -9.79 -7.47 4.52
N LEU A 306 -8.46 -7.37 4.57
CA LEU A 306 -7.78 -6.30 5.32
C LEU A 306 -7.95 -4.96 4.62
N LEU A 307 -7.96 -4.92 3.28
CA LEU A 307 -8.25 -3.70 2.52
C LEU A 307 -9.66 -3.19 2.82
N GLY A 308 -10.65 -4.09 2.85
CA GLY A 308 -12.02 -3.74 3.21
C GLY A 308 -12.14 -3.25 4.65
N TYR A 309 -11.44 -3.89 5.57
CA TYR A 309 -11.39 -3.48 6.97
C TYR A 309 -10.79 -2.07 7.11
N ASP A 310 -9.60 -1.82 6.57
CA ASP A 310 -8.91 -0.54 6.67
C ASP A 310 -9.68 0.58 5.99
N SER A 311 -10.24 0.32 4.79
CA SER A 311 -11.06 1.30 4.07
C SER A 311 -12.30 1.72 4.88
N MET A 312 -13.02 0.76 5.44
CA MET A 312 -14.22 1.05 6.22
C MET A 312 -13.88 1.72 7.55
N ARG A 313 -12.82 1.30 8.24
CA ARG A 313 -12.35 1.95 9.48
C ARG A 313 -11.97 3.40 9.23
N TYR A 314 -11.23 3.69 8.12
CA TYR A 314 -10.92 5.04 7.72
C TYR A 314 -12.19 5.89 7.49
N ILE A 315 -13.12 5.37 6.69
CA ILE A 315 -14.38 6.06 6.35
C ILE A 315 -15.18 6.38 7.61
N LEU A 316 -15.38 5.38 8.47
CA LEU A 316 -16.15 5.56 9.70
C LEU A 316 -15.48 6.55 10.65
N THR A 317 -14.16 6.52 10.77
CA THR A 317 -13.40 7.49 11.57
C THR A 317 -13.58 8.91 11.01
N ALA A 318 -13.46 9.10 9.70
CA ALA A 318 -13.62 10.39 9.07
C ALA A 318 -15.04 10.94 9.23
N LEU A 319 -16.06 10.12 9.01
CA LEU A 319 -17.47 10.51 9.17
C LEU A 319 -17.82 10.80 10.65
N HIS A 320 -17.27 10.03 11.58
CA HIS A 320 -17.42 10.30 13.01
C HIS A 320 -16.84 11.68 13.39
N GLU A 321 -15.75 12.09 12.79
CA GLU A 321 -15.17 13.41 12.99
C GLU A 321 -15.89 14.52 12.18
N GLY A 322 -16.89 14.15 11.38
CA GLY A 322 -17.72 15.10 10.60
C GLY A 322 -17.10 15.48 9.25
N ASN A 323 -16.15 14.68 8.75
CA ASN A 323 -15.45 14.92 7.50
C ASN A 323 -15.53 13.69 6.57
N ALA A 324 -15.27 13.86 5.28
CA ALA A 324 -15.04 12.74 4.36
C ALA A 324 -13.55 12.35 4.29
N ILE A 325 -12.66 13.30 4.61
CA ILE A 325 -11.21 13.14 4.60
C ILE A 325 -10.68 13.60 5.95
N LEU A 326 -9.84 12.77 6.58
CA LEU A 326 -9.12 13.15 7.80
C LEU A 326 -8.03 14.18 7.45
N ASP A 327 -7.81 15.13 8.34
CA ASP A 327 -6.76 16.16 8.25
C ASP A 327 -5.37 15.68 8.71
N ARG A 328 -5.26 14.39 9.01
CA ARG A 328 -4.05 13.71 9.47
C ARG A 328 -3.87 12.35 8.80
N PRO A 329 -2.63 11.82 8.77
CA PRO A 329 -2.42 10.44 8.33
C PRO A 329 -3.21 9.43 9.17
N TYR A 330 -3.69 8.39 8.51
CA TYR A 330 -4.36 7.25 9.13
C TYR A 330 -3.59 5.97 8.79
N HIS A 331 -3.30 5.16 9.80
CA HIS A 331 -2.59 3.89 9.65
C HIS A 331 -3.53 2.74 10.00
N GLY A 332 -3.85 1.93 9.00
CA GLY A 332 -4.58 0.68 9.16
C GLY A 332 -3.66 -0.52 9.36
N ILE A 333 -4.23 -1.71 9.27
CA ILE A 333 -3.50 -2.98 9.43
C ILE A 333 -2.60 -3.25 8.22
N GLN A 334 -3.04 -2.88 7.03
CA GLN A 334 -2.37 -3.11 5.75
C GLN A 334 -2.16 -1.84 4.97
N SER A 335 -3.09 -0.89 5.06
CA SER A 335 -3.15 0.31 4.25
C SER A 335 -2.97 1.55 5.12
N SER A 336 -2.28 2.54 4.58
CA SER A 336 -2.21 3.88 5.19
C SER A 336 -2.81 4.90 4.24
N TYR A 337 -3.49 5.89 4.81
CA TYR A 337 -4.15 6.96 4.06
C TYR A 337 -3.64 8.32 4.53
N ASN A 338 -3.11 9.08 3.61
CA ASN A 338 -2.73 10.48 3.78
C ASN A 338 -3.18 11.24 2.52
N PHE A 339 -4.44 11.68 2.50
CA PHE A 339 -4.99 12.33 1.32
C PHE A 339 -4.45 13.75 1.17
N VAL A 340 -3.95 14.06 -0.02
CA VAL A 340 -3.42 15.37 -0.36
C VAL A 340 -4.15 15.94 -1.59
N HIS A 341 -4.23 17.26 -1.64
CA HIS A 341 -4.65 18.00 -2.81
C HIS A 341 -3.42 18.39 -3.63
N THR A 342 -3.45 18.09 -4.90
CA THR A 342 -2.35 18.38 -5.83
C THR A 342 -2.82 19.40 -6.87
N PRO A 343 -2.04 20.44 -7.21
CA PRO A 343 -2.39 21.38 -8.27
C PRO A 343 -2.72 20.66 -9.58
N GLY A 344 -3.83 21.04 -10.23
CA GLY A 344 -4.31 20.41 -11.46
C GLY A 344 -5.17 19.16 -11.26
N ILE A 345 -5.36 18.68 -10.04
CA ILE A 345 -6.21 17.54 -9.67
C ILE A 345 -7.39 18.06 -8.85
N LYS A 346 -8.63 17.73 -9.28
CA LYS A 346 -9.84 18.16 -8.57
C LYS A 346 -10.21 17.28 -7.38
N GLY A 347 -9.94 15.98 -7.46
CA GLY A 347 -10.13 15.05 -6.38
C GLY A 347 -8.97 15.03 -5.38
N SER A 348 -8.93 14.02 -4.54
CA SER A 348 -7.86 13.80 -3.56
C SER A 348 -7.11 12.51 -3.85
N ILE A 349 -5.82 12.51 -3.61
CA ILE A 349 -4.95 11.35 -3.83
C ILE A 349 -4.31 10.95 -2.52
N ASN A 350 -4.27 9.65 -2.23
CA ASN A 350 -3.46 9.13 -1.15
C ASN A 350 -1.97 9.28 -1.48
N ASP A 351 -1.20 9.79 -0.54
CA ASP A 351 0.24 10.00 -0.65
C ASP A 351 1.08 9.05 0.22
N ALA A 352 0.45 8.17 0.97
CA ALA A 352 1.16 7.24 1.84
C ALA A 352 1.92 6.19 1.03
N LEU A 353 3.19 5.99 1.37
CA LEU A 353 4.08 5.00 0.77
C LEU A 353 4.88 4.32 1.88
N TYR A 354 4.89 2.99 1.88
CA TYR A 354 5.71 2.21 2.80
C TYR A 354 7.11 2.03 2.27
N ILE A 355 8.09 2.22 3.14
CA ILE A 355 9.49 1.79 2.96
C ILE A 355 9.71 0.62 3.93
N ILE A 356 10.04 -0.54 3.38
CA ILE A 356 10.27 -1.77 4.12
C ILE A 356 11.76 -2.09 4.05
N ARG A 357 12.41 -2.16 5.21
CA ARG A 357 13.85 -2.41 5.33
C ARG A 357 14.12 -3.65 6.16
N TYR A 358 14.75 -4.62 5.57
CA TYR A 358 15.27 -5.81 6.25
C TYR A 358 16.66 -5.50 6.83
N ILE A 359 16.87 -5.91 8.04
CA ILE A 359 18.15 -5.75 8.75
C ILE A 359 18.65 -7.15 9.12
N ALA A 360 19.89 -7.45 8.82
CA ALA A 360 20.48 -8.74 9.15
C ALA A 360 20.37 -9.02 10.66
N GLY A 361 19.91 -10.23 11.02
CA GLY A 361 19.70 -10.63 12.40
C GLY A 361 18.42 -10.13 13.07
N ALA A 362 17.64 -9.26 12.42
CA ALA A 362 16.32 -8.85 12.93
C ALA A 362 15.26 -9.90 12.56
N THR A 363 14.29 -10.10 13.45
CA THR A 363 13.16 -11.04 13.24
C THR A 363 12.10 -10.50 12.29
N SER A 364 11.99 -9.18 12.18
CA SER A 364 11.01 -8.49 11.33
C SER A 364 11.67 -7.28 10.66
N PRO A 365 11.20 -6.86 9.49
CA PRO A 365 11.69 -5.64 8.86
C PRO A 365 11.26 -4.39 9.65
N SER A 366 12.05 -3.34 9.56
CA SER A 366 11.59 -2.00 9.95
C SER A 366 10.74 -1.41 8.85
N VAL A 367 9.71 -0.65 9.23
CA VAL A 367 8.75 -0.04 8.29
C VAL A 367 8.61 1.44 8.60
N THR A 368 8.80 2.24 7.57
CA THR A 368 8.56 3.69 7.60
C THR A 368 7.45 4.03 6.63
N ILE A 369 6.57 4.96 6.99
CA ILE A 369 5.52 5.48 6.11
C ILE A 369 5.89 6.91 5.74
N LEU A 370 6.06 7.17 4.44
CA LEU A 370 6.40 8.48 3.87
C LEU A 370 5.14 9.28 3.58
#